data_2f67ba5185c495d55964a1c4ce53a7df
#
_entry.id   2f67ba5185c495d55964a1c4ce53a7df
#
_cell.length_a   1.000
_cell.length_b   1.000
_cell.length_c   1.000
_cell.angle_alpha   90.00
_cell.angle_beta   90.00
_cell.angle_gamma   90.00
#
_symmetry.space_group_name_H-M   'P 1'
#
loop_
_entity.id
_entity.type
_entity.pdbx_description
1 polymer ?
#
loop_
_entity_poly.entity_id
_entity_poly.type
_entity_poly.pdbx_seq_one_letter_code
_entity_poly.pdbx_strand_id
1 'polypeptide(L)'
;MARAAAVISPTPRPASDRSEAVLSRLQLLVTRKLDGLLQGDYAGLLPGPGSEAGESREYRPGDDVRRMDWPVTARTTTPHVRRTVADRELETWLALDLSASLDFGTGQWLKREVVVAAAAAITHLTVRGGNRIGAVIGTGGGVSAPARRWRGRPPPPAGPGVLTRLPARSGRKEAQGLLRAVAGTTIQPGRGDLGALVEMLNRPPRRRGVVVVISDFLAPPEQWARPMRKLRVRHDVLAIEVIDPRELELPDVGVLPVVDPESGELHEVQTADPRLRQRYAEAATAQRATIAAALRGAGAAHLRLRTDRDWLLDMVRFVAAQRHARTRGTTR
;
A
#
# COMPACT_ATOMS: atom_id res chain seq x y z
N MET A 1 9.47 14.00 48.81
CA MET A 1 9.70 12.56 48.52
C MET A 1 8.61 12.09 47.55
N ALA A 2 8.86 12.16 46.25
CA ALA A 2 7.93 11.69 45.21
C ALA A 2 8.41 10.29 44.75
N ARG A 3 7.55 9.29 44.94
CA ARG A 3 7.77 7.92 44.47
C ARG A 3 7.75 7.88 42.95
N ALA A 4 8.88 7.53 42.34
CA ALA A 4 8.96 7.16 40.95
C ALA A 4 8.12 5.89 40.71
N ALA A 5 7.06 6.02 39.90
CA ALA A 5 6.31 4.88 39.40
C ALA A 5 7.19 4.13 38.40
N ALA A 6 7.61 2.92 38.73
CA ALA A 6 8.27 2.01 37.81
C ALA A 6 7.32 1.65 36.67
N VAL A 7 7.61 2.12 35.48
CA VAL A 7 6.95 1.64 34.26
C VAL A 7 7.45 0.22 34.03
N ILE A 8 6.61 -0.76 34.35
CA ILE A 8 6.84 -2.17 34.02
C ILE A 8 6.66 -2.29 32.52
N SER A 9 7.77 -2.31 31.80
CA SER A 9 7.76 -2.67 30.37
C SER A 9 7.34 -4.14 30.24
N PRO A 10 6.29 -4.46 29.49
CA PRO A 10 5.94 -5.86 29.26
C PRO A 10 7.08 -6.55 28.52
N THR A 11 7.43 -7.74 28.97
CA THR A 11 8.44 -8.61 28.37
C THR A 11 8.14 -8.73 26.85
N PRO A 12 9.09 -8.41 25.97
CA PRO A 12 8.85 -8.48 24.55
C PRO A 12 8.59 -9.93 24.13
N ARG A 13 7.35 -10.22 23.67
CA ARG A 13 7.05 -11.47 22.99
C ARG A 13 7.92 -11.58 21.73
N PRO A 14 8.35 -12.79 21.33
CA PRO A 14 9.14 -12.97 20.12
C PRO A 14 8.42 -12.34 18.91
N ALA A 15 9.18 -11.67 18.06
CA ALA A 15 8.63 -10.85 16.95
C ALA A 15 7.72 -11.66 15.99
N SER A 16 7.95 -12.96 15.84
CA SER A 16 7.13 -13.89 15.07
C SER A 16 5.69 -14.02 15.56
N ASP A 17 5.49 -14.18 16.88
CA ASP A 17 4.17 -14.36 17.48
C ASP A 17 3.33 -13.07 17.42
N ARG A 18 3.98 -11.91 17.53
CA ARG A 18 3.30 -10.62 17.35
C ARG A 18 2.84 -10.43 15.91
N SER A 19 3.69 -10.74 14.95
CA SER A 19 3.38 -10.58 13.53
C SER A 19 2.23 -11.48 13.08
N GLU A 20 2.18 -12.73 13.53
CA GLU A 20 1.07 -13.65 13.23
C GLU A 20 -0.23 -13.23 13.90
N ALA A 21 -0.19 -12.80 15.16
CA ALA A 21 -1.37 -12.31 15.88
C ALA A 21 -1.95 -11.04 15.22
N VAL A 22 -1.09 -10.09 14.83
CA VAL A 22 -1.48 -8.87 14.10
C VAL A 22 -2.08 -9.25 12.74
N LEU A 23 -1.41 -10.11 11.97
CA LEU A 23 -1.91 -10.56 10.66
C LEU A 23 -3.27 -11.25 10.77
N SER A 24 -3.45 -12.15 11.73
CA SER A 24 -4.72 -12.88 11.96
C SER A 24 -5.83 -11.90 12.34
N ARG A 25 -5.56 -10.95 13.23
CA ARG A 25 -6.52 -9.89 13.61
C ARG A 25 -6.89 -9.02 12.41
N LEU A 26 -5.91 -8.62 11.61
CA LEU A 26 -6.11 -7.79 10.41
C LEU A 26 -6.88 -8.54 9.34
N GLN A 27 -6.58 -9.82 9.09
CA GLN A 27 -7.32 -10.64 8.14
C GLN A 27 -8.79 -10.80 8.54
N LEU A 28 -9.08 -11.02 9.82
CA LEU A 28 -10.45 -11.09 10.32
C LEU A 28 -11.20 -9.77 10.14
N LEU A 29 -10.56 -8.64 10.45
CA LEU A 29 -11.13 -7.30 10.25
C LEU A 29 -11.41 -7.02 8.78
N VAL A 30 -10.43 -7.30 7.91
CA VAL A 30 -10.53 -7.11 6.45
C VAL A 30 -11.65 -7.97 5.88
N THR A 31 -11.67 -9.28 6.18
CA THR A 31 -12.68 -10.21 5.65
C THR A 31 -14.07 -9.80 6.10
N ARG A 32 -14.29 -9.59 7.41
CA ARG A 32 -15.63 -9.29 7.94
C ARG A 32 -16.15 -7.93 7.50
N LYS A 33 -15.33 -6.89 7.57
CA LYS A 33 -15.77 -5.53 7.21
C LYS A 33 -15.83 -5.30 5.70
N LEU A 34 -14.85 -5.78 4.92
CA LEU A 34 -14.91 -5.64 3.46
C LEU A 34 -16.04 -6.45 2.85
N ASP A 35 -16.27 -7.68 3.31
CA ASP A 35 -17.39 -8.50 2.83
C ASP A 35 -18.74 -7.86 3.16
N GLY A 36 -18.87 -7.20 4.33
CA GLY A 36 -20.10 -6.51 4.72
C GLY A 36 -20.32 -5.17 4.00
N LEU A 37 -19.26 -4.40 3.76
CA LEU A 37 -19.35 -3.06 3.17
C LEU A 37 -19.36 -3.07 1.64
N LEU A 38 -18.83 -4.13 1.02
CA LEU A 38 -18.72 -4.28 -0.43
C LEU A 38 -19.62 -5.40 -0.97
N GLN A 39 -20.74 -5.73 -0.29
CA GLN A 39 -21.71 -6.71 -0.78
C GLN A 39 -22.09 -6.40 -2.24
N GLY A 40 -21.58 -7.23 -3.15
CA GLY A 40 -21.95 -7.21 -4.57
C GLY A 40 -20.97 -6.53 -5.54
N ASP A 41 -19.98 -5.74 -5.09
CA ASP A 41 -19.29 -4.81 -5.99
C ASP A 41 -17.78 -4.67 -5.75
N TYR A 42 -17.02 -5.72 -6.08
CA TYR A 42 -15.55 -5.71 -5.97
C TYR A 42 -14.82 -5.13 -7.18
N ALA A 43 -15.53 -4.84 -8.27
CA ALA A 43 -14.95 -4.43 -9.55
C ALA A 43 -14.38 -2.99 -9.60
N GLY A 44 -14.48 -2.24 -8.50
CA GLY A 44 -14.15 -0.80 -8.51
C GLY A 44 -12.68 -0.45 -8.30
N LEU A 45 -11.94 -1.22 -7.50
CA LEU A 45 -10.54 -0.90 -7.17
C LEU A 45 -9.55 -1.58 -8.12
N LEU A 46 -9.87 -2.82 -8.46
CA LEU A 46 -9.07 -3.61 -9.36
C LEU A 46 -9.91 -3.79 -10.63
N PRO A 47 -9.38 -3.50 -11.84
CA PRO A 47 -10.02 -3.92 -13.06
C PRO A 47 -10.07 -5.45 -12.99
N GLY A 48 -11.22 -5.99 -12.53
CA GLY A 48 -11.51 -7.40 -12.64
C GLY A 48 -11.89 -7.71 -14.07
N PRO A 49 -11.79 -8.95 -14.53
CA PRO A 49 -12.58 -9.39 -15.64
C PRO A 49 -14.03 -9.19 -15.20
N GLY A 50 -14.62 -8.09 -15.67
CA GLY A 50 -16.05 -7.99 -15.57
C GLY A 50 -16.60 -9.26 -16.21
N SER A 51 -17.43 -9.98 -15.50
CA SER A 51 -18.43 -10.84 -16.12
C SER A 51 -19.46 -9.94 -16.83
N GLU A 52 -18.97 -8.96 -17.58
CA GLU A 52 -19.77 -8.35 -18.61
C GLU A 52 -20.04 -9.50 -19.57
N ALA A 53 -21.31 -9.87 -19.64
CA ALA A 53 -21.81 -10.73 -20.68
C ALA A 53 -21.22 -10.19 -21.98
N GLY A 54 -20.20 -10.88 -22.50
CA GLY A 54 -19.42 -10.40 -23.63
C GLY A 54 -20.40 -10.05 -24.72
N GLU A 55 -20.16 -8.95 -25.45
CA GLU A 55 -21.03 -8.50 -26.53
C GLU A 55 -21.44 -9.71 -27.37
N SER A 56 -22.74 -9.96 -27.47
CA SER A 56 -23.26 -11.01 -28.31
C SER A 56 -23.12 -10.52 -29.75
N ARG A 57 -22.44 -11.27 -30.59
CA ARG A 57 -22.36 -11.00 -32.04
C ARG A 57 -23.18 -12.00 -32.80
N GLU A 58 -23.57 -11.64 -34.02
CA GLU A 58 -24.23 -12.57 -34.92
C GLU A 58 -23.39 -13.83 -35.15
N TYR A 59 -24.06 -14.96 -35.16
CA TYR A 59 -23.51 -16.26 -35.46
C TYR A 59 -22.92 -16.31 -36.87
N ARG A 60 -21.74 -16.89 -37.02
CA ARG A 60 -21.13 -17.18 -38.31
C ARG A 60 -20.91 -18.68 -38.45
N PRO A 61 -21.04 -19.26 -39.66
CA PRO A 61 -20.70 -20.66 -39.87
C PRO A 61 -19.28 -20.99 -39.37
N GLY A 62 -19.18 -21.99 -38.49
CA GLY A 62 -17.95 -22.35 -37.81
C GLY A 62 -17.86 -21.93 -36.33
N ASP A 63 -18.79 -21.13 -35.84
CA ASP A 63 -18.89 -20.83 -34.40
C ASP A 63 -19.47 -22.01 -33.62
N ASP A 64 -19.04 -22.15 -32.36
CA ASP A 64 -19.53 -23.18 -31.47
C ASP A 64 -20.97 -22.87 -31.02
N VAL A 65 -21.92 -23.68 -31.50
CA VAL A 65 -23.36 -23.55 -31.18
C VAL A 65 -23.68 -23.66 -29.69
N ARG A 66 -22.78 -24.25 -28.86
CA ARG A 66 -22.94 -24.32 -27.41
C ARG A 66 -22.82 -22.95 -26.73
N ARG A 67 -22.27 -21.97 -27.46
CA ARG A 67 -22.09 -20.59 -26.99
C ARG A 67 -23.22 -19.66 -27.47
N MET A 68 -24.31 -20.19 -27.98
CA MET A 68 -25.44 -19.38 -28.39
C MET A 68 -26.02 -18.57 -27.24
N ASP A 69 -26.25 -17.27 -27.49
CA ASP A 69 -26.99 -16.39 -26.60
C ASP A 69 -28.49 -16.47 -26.92
N TRP A 70 -29.14 -17.47 -26.33
CA TRP A 70 -30.56 -17.72 -26.57
C TRP A 70 -31.46 -16.53 -26.24
N PRO A 71 -31.26 -15.77 -25.12
CA PRO A 71 -32.03 -14.58 -24.80
C PRO A 71 -31.93 -13.47 -25.87
N VAL A 72 -30.71 -13.24 -26.39
CA VAL A 72 -30.53 -12.24 -27.47
C VAL A 72 -31.08 -12.76 -28.79
N THR A 73 -30.79 -14.00 -29.13
CA THR A 73 -31.33 -14.66 -30.33
C THR A 73 -32.84 -14.61 -30.37
N ALA A 74 -33.54 -14.87 -29.27
CA ALA A 74 -34.99 -14.80 -29.18
C ALA A 74 -35.56 -13.39 -29.39
N ARG A 75 -34.83 -12.35 -29.02
CA ARG A 75 -35.24 -10.94 -29.19
C ARG A 75 -34.97 -10.40 -30.60
N THR A 76 -33.88 -10.82 -31.20
CA THR A 76 -33.39 -10.29 -32.48
C THR A 76 -33.83 -11.15 -33.65
N THR A 77 -34.36 -12.35 -33.43
CA THR A 77 -34.68 -13.37 -34.44
C THR A 77 -33.49 -13.82 -35.29
N THR A 78 -32.28 -13.31 -34.97
CA THR A 78 -31.03 -13.66 -35.64
C THR A 78 -30.16 -14.43 -34.64
N PRO A 79 -29.52 -15.56 -35.01
CA PRO A 79 -28.65 -16.30 -34.11
C PRO A 79 -27.47 -15.46 -33.59
N HIS A 80 -27.29 -15.36 -32.30
CA HIS A 80 -26.19 -14.66 -31.65
C HIS A 80 -25.35 -15.59 -30.81
N VAL A 81 -24.03 -15.40 -30.82
CA VAL A 81 -23.04 -16.16 -30.01
C VAL A 81 -22.43 -15.23 -28.99
N ARG A 82 -22.33 -15.70 -27.77
CA ARG A 82 -21.56 -15.01 -26.71
C ARG A 82 -20.09 -14.99 -27.07
N ARG A 83 -19.52 -13.82 -27.22
CA ARG A 83 -18.08 -13.66 -27.34
C ARG A 83 -17.48 -13.81 -25.96
N THR A 84 -16.85 -14.95 -25.70
CA THR A 84 -16.03 -15.09 -24.48
C THR A 84 -14.79 -14.25 -24.69
N VAL A 85 -14.75 -13.08 -24.07
CA VAL A 85 -13.48 -12.37 -23.91
C VAL A 85 -12.65 -13.30 -23.02
N ALA A 86 -11.54 -13.81 -23.55
CA ALA A 86 -10.63 -14.64 -22.76
C ALA A 86 -10.29 -13.87 -21.48
N ASP A 87 -10.64 -14.44 -20.33
CA ASP A 87 -10.34 -13.90 -19.01
C ASP A 87 -8.83 -13.73 -18.92
N ARG A 88 -8.36 -12.51 -19.19
CA ARG A 88 -6.95 -12.17 -18.97
C ARG A 88 -6.80 -11.97 -17.46
N GLU A 89 -6.30 -12.99 -16.78
CA GLU A 89 -5.84 -12.85 -15.39
C GLU A 89 -5.01 -11.58 -15.26
N LEU A 90 -5.50 -10.62 -14.49
CA LEU A 90 -4.75 -9.42 -14.19
C LEU A 90 -3.71 -9.72 -13.11
N GLU A 91 -2.57 -9.06 -13.20
CA GLU A 91 -1.56 -9.13 -12.15
C GLU A 91 -1.65 -7.89 -11.27
N THR A 92 -1.76 -8.11 -9.97
CA THR A 92 -1.61 -7.06 -8.97
C THR A 92 -0.24 -7.16 -8.34
N TRP A 93 0.49 -6.07 -8.34
CA TRP A 93 1.80 -5.98 -7.70
C TRP A 93 1.76 -4.99 -6.55
N LEU A 94 2.25 -5.41 -5.40
CA LEU A 94 2.44 -4.57 -4.22
C LEU A 94 3.91 -4.13 -4.17
N ALA A 95 4.15 -2.83 -4.08
CA ALA A 95 5.43 -2.26 -3.67
C ALA A 95 5.28 -1.80 -2.23
N LEU A 96 5.89 -2.52 -1.30
CA LEU A 96 5.75 -2.29 0.13
C LEU A 96 7.05 -1.71 0.69
N ASP A 97 6.97 -0.48 1.13
CA ASP A 97 8.03 0.16 1.87
C ASP A 97 7.91 -0.26 3.34
N LEU A 98 8.94 -0.92 3.87
CA LEU A 98 9.10 -1.29 5.27
C LEU A 98 10.46 -0.77 5.78
N SER A 99 10.79 0.47 5.42
CA SER A 99 11.94 1.19 5.95
C SER A 99 11.72 1.60 7.42
N ALA A 100 12.77 2.06 8.07
CA ALA A 100 12.76 2.41 9.50
C ALA A 100 11.74 3.51 9.83
N SER A 101 11.46 4.45 8.91
CA SER A 101 10.46 5.51 9.08
C SER A 101 9.04 4.96 9.28
N LEU A 102 8.77 3.74 8.84
CA LEU A 102 7.48 3.08 9.01
C LEU A 102 7.33 2.32 10.34
N ASP A 103 8.41 2.15 11.11
CA ASP A 103 8.33 1.60 12.49
C ASP A 103 7.98 2.69 13.52
N PHE A 104 7.07 3.55 13.16
CA PHE A 104 6.61 4.70 13.93
C PHE A 104 5.09 4.72 14.00
N GLY A 105 4.54 5.23 15.10
CA GLY A 105 3.12 5.45 15.26
C GLY A 105 2.78 5.92 16.66
N THR A 106 1.95 6.97 16.74
CA THR A 106 1.48 7.58 18.00
C THR A 106 -0.03 7.41 18.17
N GLY A 107 -0.71 6.83 17.17
CA GLY A 107 -2.13 6.54 17.19
C GLY A 107 -2.44 5.13 17.69
N GLN A 108 -3.55 4.56 17.22
CA GLN A 108 -3.96 3.19 17.55
C GLN A 108 -3.09 2.12 16.87
N TRP A 109 -2.42 2.51 15.77
CA TRP A 109 -1.66 1.64 14.90
C TRP A 109 -0.26 2.21 14.67
N LEU A 110 0.72 1.32 14.48
CA LEU A 110 1.99 1.72 13.86
C LEU A 110 1.80 1.88 12.35
N LYS A 111 2.57 2.75 11.70
CA LYS A 111 2.51 2.89 10.24
C LYS A 111 2.73 1.55 9.53
N ARG A 112 3.70 0.73 9.99
CA ARG A 112 3.95 -0.63 9.47
C ARG A 112 2.72 -1.54 9.56
N GLU A 113 1.94 -1.44 10.63
CA GLU A 113 0.72 -2.24 10.79
C GLU A 113 -0.35 -1.81 9.78
N VAL A 114 -0.46 -0.51 9.50
CA VAL A 114 -1.33 0.03 8.44
C VAL A 114 -0.87 -0.43 7.06
N VAL A 115 0.45 -0.47 6.78
CA VAL A 115 1.01 -1.02 5.53
C VAL A 115 0.60 -2.48 5.35
N VAL A 116 0.81 -3.33 6.38
CA VAL A 116 0.43 -4.76 6.35
C VAL A 116 -1.08 -4.92 6.18
N ALA A 117 -1.87 -4.10 6.87
CA ALA A 117 -3.32 -4.10 6.79
C ALA A 117 -3.83 -3.72 5.39
N ALA A 118 -3.27 -2.67 4.80
CA ALA A 118 -3.60 -2.26 3.43
C ALA A 118 -3.19 -3.33 2.41
N ALA A 119 -2.00 -3.93 2.58
CA ALA A 119 -1.56 -5.05 1.75
C ALA A 119 -2.51 -6.25 1.86
N ALA A 120 -2.99 -6.58 3.07
CA ALA A 120 -3.95 -7.66 3.29
C ALA A 120 -5.30 -7.37 2.61
N ALA A 121 -5.79 -6.13 2.70
CA ALA A 121 -7.04 -5.72 2.04
C ALA A 121 -6.94 -5.81 0.51
N ILE A 122 -5.87 -5.29 -0.08
CA ILE A 122 -5.64 -5.39 -1.54
C ILE A 122 -5.49 -6.86 -1.96
N THR A 123 -4.75 -7.66 -1.19
CA THR A 123 -4.56 -9.09 -1.46
C THR A 123 -5.91 -9.83 -1.43
N HIS A 124 -6.75 -9.57 -0.44
CA HIS A 124 -8.09 -10.16 -0.33
C HIS A 124 -8.95 -9.84 -1.55
N LEU A 125 -9.00 -8.57 -1.95
CA LEU A 125 -9.76 -8.11 -3.13
C LEU A 125 -9.22 -8.72 -4.43
N THR A 126 -7.89 -8.81 -4.59
CA THR A 126 -7.25 -9.40 -5.76
C THR A 126 -7.60 -10.88 -5.93
N VAL A 127 -7.44 -11.67 -4.85
CA VAL A 127 -7.66 -13.12 -4.88
C VAL A 127 -9.14 -13.46 -5.07
N ARG A 128 -10.04 -12.67 -4.48
CA ARG A 128 -11.47 -12.84 -4.66
C ARG A 128 -11.91 -12.61 -6.12
N GLY A 129 -11.23 -11.71 -6.82
CA GLY A 129 -11.39 -11.50 -8.27
C GLY A 129 -10.68 -12.53 -9.15
N GLY A 130 -10.12 -13.62 -8.60
CA GLY A 130 -9.41 -14.64 -9.37
C GLY A 130 -8.05 -14.20 -9.92
N ASN A 131 -7.55 -13.01 -9.56
CA ASN A 131 -6.34 -12.41 -10.10
C ASN A 131 -5.08 -12.88 -9.37
N ARG A 132 -3.92 -12.69 -10.01
CA ARG A 132 -2.61 -13.01 -9.44
C ARG A 132 -2.10 -11.85 -8.61
N ILE A 133 -1.40 -12.16 -7.52
CA ILE A 133 -0.77 -11.15 -6.66
C ILE A 133 0.69 -11.47 -6.39
N GLY A 134 1.53 -10.45 -6.53
CA GLY A 134 2.94 -10.49 -6.18
C GLY A 134 3.32 -9.26 -5.37
N ALA A 135 4.51 -9.27 -4.76
CA ALA A 135 5.00 -8.13 -4.01
C ALA A 135 6.50 -7.90 -4.22
N VAL A 136 6.90 -6.64 -4.05
CA VAL A 136 8.27 -6.26 -3.78
C VAL A 136 8.29 -5.54 -2.45
N ILE A 137 9.15 -5.98 -1.54
CA ILE A 137 9.30 -5.43 -0.19
C ILE A 137 10.65 -4.73 -0.14
N GLY A 138 10.66 -3.48 0.29
CA GLY A 138 11.86 -2.70 0.54
C GLY A 138 12.04 -2.47 2.04
N THR A 139 13.25 -2.70 2.54
CA THR A 139 13.64 -2.39 3.92
C THR A 139 14.86 -1.48 3.94
N GLY A 140 15.21 -0.90 5.10
CA GLY A 140 16.46 -0.17 5.27
C GLY A 140 17.69 -1.05 4.99
N GLY A 141 18.82 -0.41 4.64
CA GLY A 141 20.07 -1.12 4.30
C GLY A 141 20.90 -1.60 5.49
N GLY A 142 20.38 -1.45 6.70
CA GLY A 142 21.10 -1.77 7.92
C GLY A 142 22.20 -0.75 8.26
N VAL A 143 22.33 -0.36 9.51
CA VAL A 143 23.50 0.39 10.04
C VAL A 143 24.46 -0.60 10.66
N SER A 144 25.67 -0.64 10.16
CA SER A 144 26.66 -1.64 10.57
C SER A 144 27.35 -1.38 11.89
N ALA A 145 26.81 -0.58 12.83
CA ALA A 145 27.28 -0.56 14.22
C ALA A 145 26.41 0.31 15.16
N PRO A 146 26.30 -0.04 16.45
CA PRO A 146 25.62 0.81 17.42
C PRO A 146 26.41 2.12 17.62
N ALA A 147 25.70 3.24 17.64
CA ALA A 147 26.22 4.61 17.77
C ALA A 147 27.17 4.85 18.98
N ARG A 148 27.27 3.92 19.91
CA ARG A 148 28.07 4.01 21.14
C ARG A 148 29.58 4.01 20.97
N ARG A 149 30.12 3.71 19.78
CA ARG A 149 31.58 3.65 19.52
C ARG A 149 32.16 4.80 18.70
N TRP A 150 31.36 5.73 18.23
CA TRP A 150 31.80 6.78 17.31
C TRP A 150 32.10 8.09 18.03
N ARG A 151 33.15 8.13 18.81
CA ARG A 151 33.69 9.38 19.33
C ARG A 151 34.25 10.20 18.17
N GLY A 152 33.47 11.20 17.69
CA GLY A 152 33.96 12.23 16.77
C GLY A 152 34.10 11.84 15.30
N ARG A 153 33.54 10.70 14.86
CA ARG A 153 33.54 10.31 13.45
C ARG A 153 32.09 10.07 12.98
N PRO A 154 31.67 10.62 11.83
CA PRO A 154 30.33 10.36 11.33
C PRO A 154 30.12 8.85 11.12
N PRO A 155 28.92 8.32 11.39
CA PRO A 155 28.62 6.93 11.12
C PRO A 155 28.82 6.63 9.64
N PRO A 156 29.22 5.40 9.26
CA PRO A 156 29.30 5.02 7.86
C PRO A 156 27.94 5.19 7.20
N PRO A 157 27.87 5.57 5.92
CA PRO A 157 26.62 5.67 5.21
C PRO A 157 25.88 4.34 5.30
N ALA A 158 24.57 4.40 5.53
CA ALA A 158 23.71 3.21 5.49
C ALA A 158 23.91 2.50 4.15
N GLY A 159 23.98 1.18 4.18
CA GLY A 159 24.04 0.36 2.97
C GLY A 159 22.77 0.57 2.11
N PRO A 160 22.80 0.17 0.84
CA PRO A 160 21.63 0.23 -0.01
C PRO A 160 20.49 -0.60 0.60
N GLY A 161 19.26 -0.10 0.48
CA GLY A 161 18.07 -0.80 0.98
C GLY A 161 17.96 -2.22 0.39
N VAL A 162 17.49 -3.15 1.21
CA VAL A 162 17.29 -4.53 0.78
C VAL A 162 15.93 -4.65 0.09
N LEU A 163 15.92 -5.23 -1.11
CA LEU A 163 14.72 -5.46 -1.90
C LEU A 163 14.46 -6.97 -2.03
N THR A 164 13.28 -7.39 -1.58
CA THR A 164 12.82 -8.78 -1.69
C THR A 164 11.64 -8.86 -2.65
N ARG A 165 11.73 -9.73 -3.66
CA ARG A 165 10.65 -9.93 -4.63
C ARG A 165 9.93 -11.26 -4.38
N LEU A 166 8.62 -11.18 -4.22
CA LEU A 166 7.71 -12.32 -4.14
C LEU A 166 6.95 -12.42 -5.47
N PRO A 167 7.05 -13.56 -6.19
CA PRO A 167 6.47 -13.70 -7.53
C PRO A 167 4.94 -13.66 -7.48
N ALA A 168 4.33 -13.16 -8.57
CA ALA A 168 2.89 -13.12 -8.69
C ALA A 168 2.30 -14.52 -8.86
N ARG A 169 1.42 -14.93 -7.94
CA ARG A 169 0.73 -16.22 -7.93
C ARG A 169 -0.76 -16.03 -7.67
N SER A 170 -1.56 -17.00 -8.12
CA SER A 170 -3.01 -17.04 -7.89
C SER A 170 -3.36 -17.98 -6.74
N GLY A 171 -4.52 -17.77 -6.14
CA GLY A 171 -5.09 -18.63 -5.12
C GLY A 171 -4.84 -18.20 -3.68
N ARG A 172 -5.74 -18.62 -2.80
CA ARG A 172 -5.79 -18.21 -1.38
C ARG A 172 -4.54 -18.63 -0.60
N LYS A 173 -4.00 -19.82 -0.87
CA LYS A 173 -2.80 -20.34 -0.17
C LYS A 173 -1.57 -19.49 -0.45
N GLU A 174 -1.36 -19.14 -1.71
CA GLU A 174 -0.22 -18.34 -2.15
C GLU A 174 -0.33 -16.90 -1.61
N ALA A 175 -1.54 -16.34 -1.61
CA ALA A 175 -1.81 -15.03 -1.01
C ALA A 175 -1.53 -15.01 0.50
N GLN A 176 -1.90 -16.05 1.23
CA GLN A 176 -1.56 -16.18 2.65
C GLN A 176 -0.05 -16.29 2.86
N GLY A 177 0.66 -17.05 1.99
CA GLY A 177 2.11 -17.12 2.01
C GLY A 177 2.77 -15.75 1.82
N LEU A 178 2.29 -14.96 0.85
CA LEU A 178 2.73 -13.59 0.61
C LEU A 178 2.52 -12.70 1.85
N LEU A 179 1.33 -12.73 2.45
CA LEU A 179 1.03 -11.91 3.63
C LEU A 179 1.85 -12.29 4.85
N ARG A 180 2.13 -13.60 5.06
CA ARG A 180 3.04 -14.04 6.13
C ARG A 180 4.46 -13.52 5.91
N ALA A 181 4.95 -13.58 4.66
CA ALA A 181 6.26 -13.04 4.32
C ALA A 181 6.34 -11.53 4.58
N VAL A 182 5.30 -10.76 4.20
CA VAL A 182 5.20 -9.31 4.47
C VAL A 182 5.19 -9.03 5.96
N ALA A 183 4.32 -9.68 6.72
CA ALA A 183 4.18 -9.47 8.17
C ALA A 183 5.42 -9.92 8.95
N GLY A 184 6.11 -10.98 8.48
CA GLY A 184 7.34 -11.50 9.07
C GLY A 184 8.60 -10.73 8.67
N THR A 185 8.51 -9.74 7.78
CA THR A 185 9.66 -8.94 7.37
C THR A 185 10.16 -8.09 8.55
N THR A 186 11.42 -8.28 8.92
CA THR A 186 12.07 -7.47 9.95
C THR A 186 12.48 -6.13 9.36
N ILE A 187 12.04 -5.04 10.01
CA ILE A 187 12.49 -3.70 9.65
C ILE A 187 13.97 -3.57 10.01
N GLN A 188 14.77 -3.21 9.01
CA GLN A 188 16.18 -2.91 9.21
C GLN A 188 16.37 -1.41 9.40
N PRO A 189 17.26 -0.98 10.32
CA PRO A 189 17.65 0.43 10.43
C PRO A 189 18.18 0.98 9.09
N GLY A 190 18.10 2.29 8.92
CA GLY A 190 18.64 2.97 7.75
C GLY A 190 17.58 3.30 6.70
N ARG A 191 18.03 4.07 5.70
CA ARG A 191 17.16 4.57 4.63
C ARG A 191 16.62 3.47 3.74
N GLY A 192 15.33 3.53 3.47
CA GLY A 192 14.72 2.81 2.35
C GLY A 192 15.04 3.49 1.02
N ASP A 193 14.97 2.74 -0.07
CA ASP A 193 15.06 3.28 -1.43
C ASP A 193 13.74 3.03 -2.17
N LEU A 194 12.80 3.96 -2.00
CA LEU A 194 11.49 3.90 -2.66
C LEU A 194 11.63 3.95 -4.19
N GLY A 195 12.63 4.67 -4.71
CA GLY A 195 12.90 4.72 -6.13
C GLY A 195 13.29 3.36 -6.71
N ALA A 196 14.25 2.68 -6.07
CA ALA A 196 14.67 1.34 -6.45
C ALA A 196 13.55 0.31 -6.28
N LEU A 197 12.75 0.42 -5.20
CA LEU A 197 11.58 -0.42 -4.95
C LEU A 197 10.59 -0.35 -6.13
N VAL A 198 10.24 0.85 -6.56
CA VAL A 198 9.33 1.07 -7.70
C VAL A 198 9.98 0.67 -9.03
N GLU A 199 11.26 0.97 -9.23
CA GLU A 199 11.98 0.60 -10.46
C GLU A 199 12.09 -0.92 -10.63
N MET A 200 12.13 -1.70 -9.53
CA MET A 200 12.09 -3.16 -9.62
C MET A 200 10.81 -3.68 -10.28
N LEU A 201 9.68 -2.98 -10.14
CA LEU A 201 8.43 -3.31 -10.79
C LEU A 201 8.39 -2.89 -12.27
N ASN A 202 9.25 -1.95 -12.69
CA ASN A 202 9.43 -1.60 -14.10
C ASN A 202 10.18 -2.69 -14.89
N ARG A 203 10.91 -3.57 -14.21
CA ARG A 203 11.53 -4.76 -14.85
C ARG A 203 10.40 -5.74 -15.19
N PRO A 204 10.35 -6.28 -16.41
CA PRO A 204 9.11 -6.80 -16.92
C PRO A 204 8.52 -7.97 -16.12
N PRO A 205 7.31 -7.77 -15.55
CA PRO A 205 6.21 -8.66 -15.82
C PRO A 205 5.51 -8.13 -17.08
N ARG A 206 5.28 -8.99 -18.05
CA ARG A 206 4.80 -8.60 -19.39
C ARG A 206 3.29 -8.34 -19.45
N ARG A 207 2.56 -8.49 -18.33
CA ARG A 207 1.10 -8.38 -18.28
C ARG A 207 0.66 -7.02 -17.74
N ARG A 208 -0.36 -6.45 -18.33
CA ARG A 208 -1.04 -5.28 -17.76
C ARG A 208 -1.72 -5.66 -16.45
N GLY A 209 -1.76 -4.74 -15.51
CA GLY A 209 -2.37 -4.99 -14.21
C GLY A 209 -2.40 -3.76 -13.35
N VAL A 210 -2.51 -3.97 -12.05
CA VAL A 210 -2.51 -2.92 -11.04
C VAL A 210 -1.21 -2.96 -10.25
N VAL A 211 -0.64 -1.80 -10.01
CA VAL A 211 0.48 -1.62 -9.08
C VAL A 211 0.02 -0.77 -7.92
N VAL A 212 0.19 -1.28 -6.70
CA VAL A 212 -0.11 -0.55 -5.47
C VAL A 212 1.19 -0.28 -4.73
N VAL A 213 1.54 0.99 -4.58
CA VAL A 213 2.72 1.43 -3.84
C VAL A 213 2.27 1.92 -2.48
N ILE A 214 2.77 1.31 -1.40
CA ILE A 214 2.42 1.66 -0.02
C ILE A 214 3.67 2.14 0.70
N SER A 215 3.71 3.42 1.07
CA SER A 215 4.85 4.10 1.72
C SER A 215 4.35 5.35 2.46
N ASP A 216 5.19 5.98 3.26
CA ASP A 216 4.97 7.34 3.76
C ASP A 216 5.40 8.43 2.78
N PHE A 217 6.08 8.04 1.68
CA PHE A 217 6.59 8.91 0.61
C PHE A 217 7.49 10.06 1.10
N LEU A 218 8.16 9.90 2.26
CA LEU A 218 9.05 10.93 2.81
C LEU A 218 10.34 11.12 2.00
N ALA A 219 10.71 10.13 1.19
CA ALA A 219 11.81 10.28 0.25
C ALA A 219 11.53 11.41 -0.76
N PRO A 220 12.55 12.17 -1.21
CA PRO A 220 12.39 13.24 -2.19
C PRO A 220 11.65 12.75 -3.46
N PRO A 221 10.64 13.49 -3.94
CA PRO A 221 9.85 13.09 -5.12
C PRO A 221 10.68 12.79 -6.37
N GLU A 222 11.83 13.42 -6.53
CA GLU A 222 12.75 13.22 -7.65
C GLU A 222 13.24 11.78 -7.76
N GLN A 223 13.30 11.06 -6.64
CA GLN A 223 13.79 9.69 -6.59
C GLN A 223 12.75 8.68 -7.08
N TRP A 224 11.45 8.90 -6.80
CA TRP A 224 10.39 7.92 -7.06
C TRP A 224 9.36 8.34 -8.13
N ALA A 225 9.16 9.65 -8.37
CA ALA A 225 8.11 10.10 -9.29
C ALA A 225 8.35 9.66 -10.74
N ARG A 226 9.61 9.65 -11.21
CA ARG A 226 9.95 9.18 -12.56
C ARG A 226 9.72 7.66 -12.71
N PRO A 227 10.20 6.78 -11.81
CA PRO A 227 9.84 5.37 -11.81
C PRO A 227 8.33 5.11 -11.80
N MET A 228 7.56 5.83 -10.97
CA MET A 228 6.10 5.69 -10.92
C MET A 228 5.41 6.08 -12.24
N ARG A 229 5.88 7.14 -12.89
CA ARG A 229 5.36 7.57 -14.20
C ARG A 229 5.59 6.51 -15.28
N LYS A 230 6.73 5.81 -15.24
CA LYS A 230 7.00 4.68 -16.14
C LYS A 230 6.00 3.54 -15.92
N LEU A 231 5.67 3.21 -14.65
CA LEU A 231 4.69 2.17 -14.34
C LEU A 231 3.31 2.49 -14.92
N ARG A 232 2.90 3.77 -14.88
CA ARG A 232 1.58 4.22 -15.37
C ARG A 232 1.36 3.95 -16.85
N VAL A 233 2.42 3.83 -17.65
CA VAL A 233 2.31 3.51 -19.09
C VAL A 233 1.68 2.12 -19.33
N ARG A 234 1.86 1.18 -18.39
CA ARG A 234 1.42 -0.21 -18.54
C ARG A 234 0.44 -0.68 -17.47
N HIS A 235 0.39 0.00 -16.33
CA HIS A 235 -0.36 -0.41 -15.16
C HIS A 235 -1.26 0.72 -14.66
N ASP A 236 -2.36 0.36 -14.03
CA ASP A 236 -3.05 1.29 -13.16
C ASP A 236 -2.27 1.39 -11.85
N VAL A 237 -1.90 2.61 -11.46
CA VAL A 237 -1.06 2.86 -10.29
C VAL A 237 -1.88 3.48 -9.19
N LEU A 238 -1.87 2.84 -8.02
CA LEU A 238 -2.42 3.36 -6.77
C LEU A 238 -1.28 3.61 -5.80
N ALA A 239 -1.18 4.82 -5.30
CA ALA A 239 -0.29 5.19 -4.19
C ALA A 239 -1.11 5.28 -2.90
N ILE A 240 -0.70 4.51 -1.89
CA ILE A 240 -1.25 4.55 -0.54
C ILE A 240 -0.22 5.21 0.36
N GLU A 241 -0.49 6.45 0.77
CA GLU A 241 0.33 7.24 1.68
C GLU A 241 -0.10 6.96 3.11
N VAL A 242 0.82 6.44 3.94
CA VAL A 242 0.57 6.15 5.37
C VAL A 242 1.15 7.27 6.22
N ILE A 243 0.32 7.89 7.05
CA ILE A 243 0.65 9.10 7.80
C ILE A 243 0.34 8.90 9.28
N ASP A 244 1.24 9.35 10.15
CA ASP A 244 0.97 9.51 11.57
C ASP A 244 0.57 10.96 11.88
N PRO A 245 -0.37 11.22 12.82
CA PRO A 245 -0.76 12.60 13.16
C PRO A 245 0.40 13.46 13.69
N ARG A 246 1.42 12.85 14.32
CA ARG A 246 2.59 13.60 14.81
C ARG A 246 3.57 14.00 13.72
N GLU A 247 3.45 13.45 12.54
CA GLU A 247 4.14 13.94 11.36
C GLU A 247 3.51 15.21 10.78
N LEU A 248 2.30 15.56 11.22
CA LEU A 248 1.60 16.77 10.79
C LEU A 248 1.66 17.87 11.85
N GLU A 249 1.60 17.49 13.12
CA GLU A 249 1.51 18.42 14.24
C GLU A 249 2.30 17.93 15.45
N LEU A 250 3.14 18.79 16.03
CA LEU A 250 3.83 18.50 17.28
C LEU A 250 2.90 18.73 18.48
N PRO A 251 2.93 17.84 19.51
CA PRO A 251 2.17 18.08 20.74
C PRO A 251 2.85 19.15 21.60
N ASP A 252 2.09 19.83 22.44
CA ASP A 252 2.63 20.72 23.48
C ASP A 252 2.95 19.90 24.73
N VAL A 253 4.19 19.42 24.84
CA VAL A 253 4.64 18.56 25.95
C VAL A 253 5.97 19.03 26.54
N GLY A 254 6.36 20.28 26.26
CA GLY A 254 7.65 20.81 26.71
C GLY A 254 8.80 20.33 25.84
N VAL A 255 9.84 19.73 26.45
CA VAL A 255 10.97 19.15 25.73
C VAL A 255 10.62 17.74 25.27
N LEU A 256 10.62 17.53 23.98
CA LEU A 256 10.36 16.22 23.36
C LEU A 256 11.65 15.66 22.78
N PRO A 257 12.17 14.54 23.30
CA PRO A 257 13.27 13.84 22.65
C PRO A 257 12.74 13.10 21.40
N VAL A 258 13.30 13.38 20.25
CA VAL A 258 12.96 12.77 18.98
C VAL A 258 14.18 12.03 18.44
N VAL A 259 14.00 10.78 18.07
CA VAL A 259 15.04 9.95 17.45
C VAL A 259 14.74 9.86 15.96
N ASP A 260 15.69 10.20 15.12
CA ASP A 260 15.62 9.93 13.69
C ASP A 260 15.77 8.40 13.47
N PRO A 261 14.74 7.72 12.95
CA PRO A 261 14.78 6.27 12.77
C PRO A 261 15.80 5.80 11.72
N GLU A 262 16.24 6.69 10.84
CA GLU A 262 17.18 6.38 9.76
C GLU A 262 18.64 6.50 10.22
N SER A 263 18.97 7.55 10.98
CA SER A 263 20.32 7.83 11.45
C SER A 263 20.56 7.37 12.90
N GLY A 264 19.51 7.25 13.70
CA GLY A 264 19.58 7.01 15.15
C GLY A 264 19.99 8.25 15.95
N GLU A 265 20.05 9.43 15.34
CA GLU A 265 20.37 10.67 16.03
C GLU A 265 19.22 11.12 16.93
N LEU A 266 19.59 11.55 18.16
CA LEU A 266 18.66 12.09 19.14
C LEU A 266 18.67 13.62 19.05
N HIS A 267 17.48 14.20 18.88
CA HIS A 267 17.25 15.63 18.91
C HIS A 267 16.29 16.00 20.03
N GLU A 268 16.59 17.06 20.78
CA GLU A 268 15.65 17.63 21.74
C GLU A 268 14.89 18.79 21.09
N VAL A 269 13.57 18.67 21.03
CA VAL A 269 12.69 19.65 20.42
C VAL A 269 11.88 20.36 21.50
N GLN A 270 11.97 21.70 21.57
CA GLN A 270 11.21 22.54 22.49
C GLN A 270 9.77 22.75 22.01
N THR A 271 8.92 21.76 22.28
CA THR A 271 7.53 21.79 21.78
C THR A 271 6.61 22.75 22.54
N ALA A 272 7.06 23.34 23.63
CA ALA A 272 6.33 24.41 24.32
C ALA A 272 6.24 25.70 23.47
N ASP A 273 7.20 25.94 22.56
CA ASP A 273 7.17 27.13 21.70
C ASP A 273 6.07 27.00 20.61
N PRO A 274 5.03 27.85 20.66
CA PRO A 274 3.94 27.79 19.68
C PRO A 274 4.41 28.17 18.27
N ARG A 275 5.43 29.03 18.13
CA ARG A 275 5.99 29.42 16.83
C ARG A 275 6.72 28.24 16.18
N LEU A 276 7.40 27.40 16.96
CA LEU A 276 8.03 26.18 16.46
C LEU A 276 6.96 25.21 15.97
N ARG A 277 5.91 24.96 16.75
CA ARG A 277 4.82 24.06 16.36
C ARG A 277 4.12 24.53 15.09
N GLN A 278 3.86 25.82 14.97
CA GLN A 278 3.26 26.42 13.77
C GLN A 278 4.15 26.21 12.53
N ARG A 279 5.44 26.55 12.60
CA ARG A 279 6.38 26.35 11.50
C ARG A 279 6.49 24.88 11.09
N TYR A 280 6.47 23.95 12.07
CA TYR A 280 6.48 22.54 11.78
C TYR A 280 5.22 22.11 11.00
N ALA A 281 4.03 22.52 11.46
CA ALA A 281 2.77 22.19 10.80
C ALA A 281 2.69 22.78 9.38
N GLU A 282 3.17 24.01 9.17
CA GLU A 282 3.28 24.63 7.85
C GLU A 282 4.22 23.85 6.92
N ALA A 283 5.40 23.47 7.41
CA ALA A 283 6.37 22.69 6.66
C ALA A 283 5.83 21.30 6.31
N ALA A 284 5.19 20.62 7.27
CA ALA A 284 4.55 19.32 7.06
C ALA A 284 3.43 19.41 6.01
N THR A 285 2.60 20.46 6.07
CA THR A 285 1.53 20.70 5.09
C THR A 285 2.11 20.92 3.69
N ALA A 286 3.15 21.74 3.56
CA ALA A 286 3.83 21.99 2.30
C ALA A 286 4.45 20.71 1.71
N GLN A 287 5.10 19.90 2.55
CA GLN A 287 5.67 18.62 2.14
C GLN A 287 4.58 17.67 1.62
N ARG A 288 3.46 17.51 2.34
CA ARG A 288 2.34 16.66 1.89
C ARG A 288 1.69 17.17 0.60
N ALA A 289 1.62 18.50 0.41
CA ALA A 289 1.17 19.08 -0.84
C ALA A 289 2.12 18.75 -2.02
N THR A 290 3.43 18.80 -1.78
CA THR A 290 4.45 18.42 -2.77
C THR A 290 4.36 16.94 -3.14
N ILE A 291 4.21 16.03 -2.17
CA ILE A 291 4.00 14.60 -2.40
C ILE A 291 2.74 14.38 -3.25
N ALA A 292 1.62 15.01 -2.86
CA ALA A 292 0.37 14.87 -3.59
C ALA A 292 0.46 15.41 -5.03
N ALA A 293 1.18 16.50 -5.25
CA ALA A 293 1.42 17.04 -6.59
C ALA A 293 2.27 16.09 -7.43
N ALA A 294 3.33 15.50 -6.86
CA ALA A 294 4.21 14.54 -7.53
C ALA A 294 3.46 13.25 -7.91
N LEU A 295 2.61 12.72 -7.01
CA LEU A 295 1.78 11.55 -7.28
C LEU A 295 0.77 11.81 -8.40
N ARG A 296 0.09 12.97 -8.38
CA ARG A 296 -0.79 13.39 -9.50
C ARG A 296 -0.02 13.53 -10.80
N GLY A 297 1.16 14.16 -10.78
CA GLY A 297 2.03 14.30 -11.95
C GLY A 297 2.55 12.96 -12.48
N ALA A 298 2.63 11.93 -11.65
CA ALA A 298 2.93 10.56 -12.05
C ALA A 298 1.70 9.80 -12.58
N GLY A 299 0.49 10.37 -12.50
CA GLY A 299 -0.76 9.75 -12.93
C GLY A 299 -1.24 8.65 -11.98
N ALA A 300 -0.75 8.62 -10.74
CA ALA A 300 -1.17 7.67 -9.73
C ALA A 300 -2.45 8.14 -9.01
N ALA A 301 -3.38 7.21 -8.77
CA ALA A 301 -4.45 7.45 -7.82
C ALA A 301 -3.85 7.54 -6.41
N HIS A 302 -4.33 8.45 -5.58
CA HIS A 302 -3.73 8.74 -4.28
C HIS A 302 -4.73 8.52 -3.15
N LEU A 303 -4.43 7.58 -2.26
CA LEU A 303 -5.17 7.30 -1.03
C LEU A 303 -4.28 7.63 0.17
N ARG A 304 -4.83 8.31 1.17
CA ARG A 304 -4.16 8.56 2.46
C ARG A 304 -4.79 7.71 3.55
N LEU A 305 -3.96 7.00 4.30
CA LEU A 305 -4.36 6.24 5.48
C LEU A 305 -3.64 6.82 6.69
N ARG A 306 -4.36 6.98 7.80
CA ARG A 306 -3.82 7.52 9.04
C ARG A 306 -3.80 6.48 10.15
N THR A 307 -2.80 6.56 11.02
CA THR A 307 -2.63 5.65 12.18
C THR A 307 -3.66 5.88 13.29
N ASP A 308 -4.30 7.05 13.32
CA ASP A 308 -5.29 7.47 14.32
C ASP A 308 -6.75 7.30 13.88
N ARG A 309 -7.00 6.79 12.67
CA ARG A 309 -8.36 6.67 12.09
C ARG A 309 -8.69 5.24 11.67
N ASP A 310 -9.96 5.02 11.32
CA ASP A 310 -10.39 3.77 10.69
C ASP A 310 -9.92 3.75 9.22
N TRP A 311 -8.68 3.28 9.03
CA TRP A 311 -8.03 3.16 7.72
C TRP A 311 -8.85 2.30 6.75
N LEU A 312 -9.63 1.33 7.24
CA LEU A 312 -10.44 0.47 6.39
C LEU A 312 -11.65 1.23 5.82
N LEU A 313 -12.26 2.10 6.63
CA LEU A 313 -13.34 2.97 6.16
C LEU A 313 -12.83 3.96 5.09
N ASP A 314 -11.63 4.52 5.28
CA ASP A 314 -11.01 5.41 4.30
C ASP A 314 -10.74 4.67 2.98
N MET A 315 -10.28 3.43 3.04
CA MET A 315 -10.08 2.57 1.87
C MET A 315 -11.41 2.30 1.15
N VAL A 316 -12.46 1.95 1.87
CA VAL A 316 -13.80 1.69 1.28
C VAL A 316 -14.36 2.94 0.61
N ARG A 317 -14.27 4.10 1.26
CA ARG A 317 -14.69 5.39 0.68
C ARG A 317 -13.93 5.72 -0.60
N PHE A 318 -12.63 5.48 -0.60
CA PHE A 318 -11.80 5.67 -1.78
C PHE A 318 -12.22 4.76 -2.94
N VAL A 319 -12.46 3.46 -2.69
CA VAL A 319 -12.96 2.51 -3.68
C VAL A 319 -14.28 2.98 -4.28
N ALA A 320 -15.24 3.38 -3.44
CA ALA A 320 -16.53 3.88 -3.87
C ALA A 320 -16.39 5.15 -4.75
N ALA A 321 -15.53 6.10 -4.35
CA ALA A 321 -15.28 7.33 -5.11
C ALA A 321 -14.66 7.05 -6.51
N GLN A 322 -13.70 6.12 -6.57
CA GLN A 322 -13.07 5.73 -7.85
C GLN A 322 -14.07 5.11 -8.83
N ARG A 323 -15.03 4.34 -8.33
CA ARG A 323 -16.12 3.78 -9.17
C ARG A 323 -16.96 4.87 -9.80
N HIS A 324 -17.45 5.81 -8.99
CA HIS A 324 -18.28 6.92 -9.48
C HIS A 324 -17.55 7.78 -10.53
N ALA A 325 -16.23 7.95 -10.37
CA ALA A 325 -15.40 8.69 -11.33
C ALA A 325 -15.29 7.95 -12.68
N ARG A 326 -15.15 6.61 -12.66
CA ARG A 326 -15.06 5.78 -13.88
C ARG A 326 -16.39 5.72 -14.64
N THR A 327 -17.52 5.55 -13.95
CA THR A 327 -18.86 5.54 -14.58
C THR A 327 -19.18 6.86 -15.27
N ARG A 328 -18.78 8.00 -14.72
CA ARG A 328 -18.95 9.31 -15.35
C ARG A 328 -18.02 9.56 -16.55
N GLY A 329 -16.87 8.89 -16.61
CA GLY A 329 -15.92 8.99 -17.72
C GLY A 329 -16.29 8.16 -18.95
N THR A 330 -17.18 7.16 -18.80
CA THR A 330 -17.61 6.27 -19.90
C THR A 330 -18.84 6.81 -20.63
N THR A 331 -19.46 7.89 -20.13
CA THR A 331 -20.68 8.50 -20.71
C THR A 331 -20.37 9.75 -21.56
N ARG A 332 -19.12 9.93 -21.97
CA ARG A 332 -18.72 11.00 -22.91
C ARG A 332 -18.11 10.46 -24.19
#